data_d6bdc22e9bcc5b75279944950d8a5ef5
#
_entry.id   d6bdc22e9bcc5b75279944950d8a5ef5
#
_cell.length_a   1.000
_cell.length_b   1.000
_cell.length_c   1.000
_cell.angle_alpha   90.00
_cell.angle_beta   90.00
_cell.angle_gamma   90.00
#
_symmetry.space_group_name_H-M   'P 1'
#
loop_
_entity.id
_entity.type
_entity.pdbx_description
1 polymer ?
#
loop_
_entity_poly.entity_id
_entity_poly.type
_entity_poly.pdbx_seq_one_letter_code
_entity_poly.pdbx_strand_id
1 'polypeptide(L)'
;MKVIRIAEVEVEPIATVTPIPGWTGGDVKRTRQNLLPEGSSKTFNSSIVNFEKGATTGWHTHKSDQMLVVTAGGGIVADESHEQEITVGDLVHVLQGENHWHGARANSYMSHITITAAE
;
A
#
# COMPACT_ATOMS: atom_id res chain seq x y z
N MET A 1 -21.56 0.44 -14.99
CA MET A 1 -20.45 1.38 -14.80
C MET A 1 -20.69 2.19 -13.53
N LYS A 2 -19.68 2.42 -12.73
CA LYS A 2 -19.78 3.26 -11.51
C LYS A 2 -18.66 4.30 -11.50
N VAL A 3 -19.01 5.47 -10.98
CA VAL A 3 -18.00 6.49 -10.65
C VAL A 3 -17.82 6.47 -9.14
N ILE A 4 -16.59 6.27 -8.69
CA ILE A 4 -16.25 6.26 -7.27
C ILE A 4 -15.50 7.56 -6.98
N ARG A 5 -16.08 8.38 -6.10
CA ARG A 5 -15.43 9.62 -5.65
C ARG A 5 -14.57 9.30 -4.45
N ILE A 6 -13.28 9.24 -4.67
CA ILE A 6 -12.31 8.83 -3.64
C ILE A 6 -12.46 9.66 -2.36
N ALA A 7 -12.67 10.97 -2.50
CA ALA A 7 -12.83 11.85 -1.35
C ALA A 7 -14.05 11.50 -0.45
N GLU A 8 -15.01 10.76 -0.98
CA GLU A 8 -16.21 10.34 -0.25
C GLU A 8 -16.10 8.92 0.31
N VAL A 9 -15.04 8.19 -0.02
CA VAL A 9 -14.83 6.83 0.48
C VAL A 9 -14.38 6.90 1.94
N GLU A 10 -15.02 6.12 2.80
CA GLU A 10 -14.70 6.08 4.22
C GLU A 10 -13.24 5.69 4.46
N VAL A 11 -12.59 6.42 5.35
CA VAL A 11 -11.21 6.14 5.80
C VAL A 11 -11.30 5.23 7.03
N GLU A 12 -10.71 4.06 6.93
CA GLU A 12 -10.71 3.06 8.01
C GLU A 12 -9.29 2.85 8.54
N PRO A 13 -9.10 2.75 9.86
CA PRO A 13 -7.79 2.41 10.41
C PRO A 13 -7.41 0.98 10.01
N ILE A 14 -6.14 0.76 9.71
CA ILE A 14 -5.58 -0.58 9.53
C ILE A 14 -5.09 -1.02 10.90
N ALA A 15 -5.56 -2.18 11.35
CA ALA A 15 -5.15 -2.73 12.63
C ALA A 15 -3.63 -2.95 12.64
N THR A 16 -2.99 -2.65 13.78
CA THR A 16 -1.58 -2.93 13.99
C THR A 16 -1.36 -4.43 13.89
N VAL A 17 -0.57 -4.86 12.93
CA VAL A 17 -0.20 -6.26 12.80
C VAL A 17 1.02 -6.58 13.66
N THR A 18 1.13 -7.84 14.05
CA THR A 18 2.31 -8.36 14.75
C THR A 18 3.55 -8.05 13.90
N PRO A 19 4.63 -7.52 14.50
CA PRO A 19 5.85 -7.25 13.75
C PRO A 19 6.34 -8.48 13.01
N ILE A 20 6.60 -8.31 11.71
CA ILE A 20 7.17 -9.37 10.89
C ILE A 20 8.67 -9.38 11.17
N PRO A 21 9.31 -10.56 11.33
CA PRO A 21 10.75 -10.65 11.56
C PRO A 21 11.53 -9.84 10.52
N GLY A 22 12.47 -9.01 10.99
CA GLY A 22 13.26 -8.12 10.13
C GLY A 22 12.67 -6.73 9.92
N TRP A 23 11.46 -6.48 10.38
CA TRP A 23 10.85 -5.16 10.31
C TRP A 23 11.41 -4.24 11.41
N THR A 24 11.87 -3.06 11.02
CA THR A 24 12.47 -2.08 11.94
C THR A 24 11.63 -0.82 12.11
N GLY A 25 10.47 -0.76 11.51
CA GLY A 25 9.56 0.38 11.64
C GLY A 25 8.95 0.49 13.03
N GLY A 26 8.71 1.71 13.51
CA GLY A 26 7.99 1.99 14.76
C GLY A 26 6.50 1.72 14.62
N ASP A 27 5.67 2.47 15.35
CA ASP A 27 4.22 2.35 15.27
C ASP A 27 3.73 2.44 13.83
N VAL A 28 2.99 1.41 13.43
CA VAL A 28 2.43 1.34 12.08
C VAL A 28 1.12 2.11 12.06
N LYS A 29 1.18 3.38 11.69
CA LYS A 29 -0.02 4.21 11.55
C LYS A 29 -0.39 4.30 10.08
N ARG A 30 -1.40 3.50 9.73
CA ARG A 30 -1.93 3.42 8.37
C ARG A 30 -3.45 3.43 8.40
N THR A 31 -4.03 4.00 7.36
CA THR A 31 -5.46 3.93 7.10
C THR A 31 -5.70 3.40 5.70
N ARG A 32 -6.91 2.92 5.46
CA ARG A 32 -7.32 2.39 4.16
C ARG A 32 -8.63 3.01 3.71
N GLN A 33 -8.74 3.21 2.42
CA GLN A 33 -9.99 3.52 1.74
C GLN A 33 -10.26 2.42 0.71
N ASN A 34 -11.28 1.62 0.93
CA ASN A 34 -11.64 0.55 -0.01
C ASN A 34 -12.32 1.16 -1.24
N LEU A 35 -11.68 1.08 -2.40
CA LEU A 35 -12.21 1.66 -3.64
C LEU A 35 -13.20 0.73 -4.31
N LEU A 36 -13.00 -0.57 -4.20
CA LEU A 36 -13.90 -1.60 -4.72
C LEU A 36 -14.44 -2.41 -3.54
N PRO A 37 -15.70 -2.21 -3.15
CA PRO A 37 -16.30 -3.01 -2.08
C PRO A 37 -16.17 -4.51 -2.37
N GLU A 38 -16.07 -5.31 -1.32
CA GLU A 38 -15.92 -6.76 -1.43
C GLU A 38 -17.02 -7.34 -2.32
N GLY A 39 -16.59 -8.17 -3.28
CA GLY A 39 -17.50 -8.81 -4.23
C GLY A 39 -17.99 -7.93 -5.39
N SER A 40 -17.61 -6.64 -5.43
CA SER A 40 -18.03 -5.74 -6.50
C SER A 40 -17.28 -5.98 -7.81
N SER A 41 -16.07 -6.54 -7.74
CA SER A 41 -15.29 -6.93 -8.91
C SER A 41 -14.84 -8.38 -8.79
N LYS A 42 -14.95 -9.12 -9.90
CA LYS A 42 -14.45 -10.49 -9.99
C LYS A 42 -12.98 -10.53 -10.40
N THR A 43 -12.41 -9.39 -10.77
CA THR A 43 -11.07 -9.32 -11.36
C THR A 43 -10.07 -8.62 -10.45
N PHE A 44 -10.49 -7.54 -9.80
CA PHE A 44 -9.58 -6.68 -9.03
C PHE A 44 -10.03 -6.47 -7.60
N ASN A 45 -9.05 -6.32 -6.71
CA ASN A 45 -9.18 -5.61 -5.46
C ASN A 45 -8.45 -4.29 -5.60
N SER A 46 -8.98 -3.22 -5.04
CA SER A 46 -8.30 -1.93 -5.04
C SER A 46 -8.64 -1.13 -3.81
N SER A 47 -7.62 -0.49 -3.27
CA SER A 47 -7.76 0.43 -2.13
C SER A 47 -6.69 1.51 -2.21
N ILE A 48 -6.90 2.58 -1.45
CA ILE A 48 -5.83 3.52 -1.12
C ILE A 48 -5.35 3.16 0.27
N VAL A 49 -4.03 3.14 0.43
CA VAL A 49 -3.39 3.02 1.74
C VAL A 49 -2.69 4.34 2.03
N ASN A 50 -3.00 4.90 3.18
CA ASN A 50 -2.42 6.15 3.66
C ASN A 50 -1.44 5.82 4.78
N PHE A 51 -0.23 6.34 4.68
CA PHE A 51 0.84 6.12 5.65
C PHE A 51 1.18 7.43 6.33
N GLU A 52 1.20 7.45 7.65
CA GLU A 52 1.81 8.56 8.39
C GLU A 52 3.33 8.53 8.22
N LYS A 53 3.99 9.61 8.61
CA LYS A 53 5.47 9.72 8.53
C LYS A 53 6.14 8.49 9.12
N GLY A 54 6.99 7.84 8.34
CA GLY A 54 7.76 6.68 8.75
C GLY A 54 6.99 5.37 8.89
N ALA A 55 5.67 5.36 8.67
CA ALA A 55 4.88 4.14 8.73
C ALA A 55 5.18 3.24 7.53
N THR A 56 5.24 1.93 7.75
CA THR A 56 5.53 0.93 6.72
C THR A 56 4.60 -0.27 6.83
N THR A 57 4.56 -1.09 5.77
CA THR A 57 3.80 -2.34 5.77
C THR A 57 4.49 -3.46 6.54
N GLY A 58 5.82 -3.41 6.68
CA GLY A 58 6.61 -4.58 7.01
C GLY A 58 6.74 -5.52 5.80
N TRP A 59 7.64 -6.52 5.93
CA TRP A 59 7.88 -7.50 4.89
C TRP A 59 6.65 -8.37 4.65
N HIS A 60 6.30 -8.56 3.39
CA HIS A 60 5.17 -9.43 3.01
C HIS A 60 5.24 -9.84 1.55
N THR A 61 4.41 -10.83 1.19
CA THR A 61 4.23 -11.31 -0.18
C THR A 61 2.75 -11.28 -0.55
N HIS A 62 2.45 -11.34 -1.82
CA HIS A 62 1.08 -11.47 -2.35
C HIS A 62 0.96 -12.69 -3.26
N LYS A 63 -0.26 -13.20 -3.35
CA LYS A 63 -0.59 -14.34 -4.23
C LYS A 63 -0.79 -13.94 -5.69
N SER A 64 -0.80 -12.64 -5.97
CA SER A 64 -0.88 -12.08 -7.32
C SER A 64 0.14 -10.97 -7.46
N ASP A 65 0.35 -10.51 -8.69
CA ASP A 65 1.06 -9.26 -8.89
C ASP A 65 0.30 -8.12 -8.22
N GLN A 66 1.04 -7.11 -7.81
CA GLN A 66 0.49 -5.89 -7.21
C GLN A 66 1.00 -4.69 -7.97
N MET A 67 0.13 -3.73 -8.22
CA MET A 67 0.53 -2.40 -8.68
C MET A 67 0.28 -1.38 -7.58
N LEU A 68 1.24 -0.50 -7.38
CA LEU A 68 1.15 0.63 -6.47
C LEU A 68 1.29 1.91 -7.29
N VAL A 69 0.38 2.85 -7.12
CA VAL A 69 0.46 4.16 -7.75
C VAL A 69 0.49 5.21 -6.65
N VAL A 70 1.59 5.94 -6.54
CA VAL A 70 1.73 6.97 -5.52
C VAL A 70 0.89 8.19 -5.89
N THR A 71 -0.01 8.59 -5.00
CA THR A 71 -0.95 9.69 -5.22
C THR A 71 -0.67 10.91 -4.36
N ALA A 72 0.06 10.76 -3.26
CA ALA A 72 0.40 11.87 -2.37
C ALA A 72 1.68 11.56 -1.59
N GLY A 73 2.46 12.60 -1.32
CA GLY A 73 3.67 12.47 -0.51
C GLY A 73 4.79 11.70 -1.18
N GLY A 74 5.59 11.03 -0.39
CA GLY A 74 6.72 10.24 -0.87
C GLY A 74 7.07 9.10 0.09
N GLY A 75 7.60 8.03 -0.46
CA GLY A 75 7.88 6.84 0.30
C GLY A 75 9.08 6.06 -0.20
N ILE A 76 9.13 4.82 0.24
CA ILE A 76 10.18 3.86 -0.09
C ILE A 76 9.50 2.54 -0.44
N VAL A 77 10.02 1.86 -1.43
CA VAL A 77 9.73 0.46 -1.72
C VAL A 77 11.04 -0.32 -1.63
N ALA A 78 10.99 -1.51 -1.08
CA ALA A 78 12.19 -2.34 -0.89
C ALA A 78 11.91 -3.80 -1.20
N ASP A 79 12.88 -4.44 -1.82
CA ASP A 79 12.99 -5.89 -1.89
C ASP A 79 14.21 -6.36 -1.07
N GLU A 80 14.57 -7.62 -1.15
CA GLU A 80 15.66 -8.18 -0.35
C GLU A 80 17.05 -7.64 -0.76
N SER A 81 17.17 -7.02 -1.93
CA SER A 81 18.45 -6.55 -2.45
C SER A 81 18.64 -5.04 -2.40
N HIS A 82 17.57 -4.25 -2.41
CA HIS A 82 17.72 -2.79 -2.39
C HIS A 82 16.43 -2.06 -1.98
N GLU A 83 16.59 -0.79 -1.64
CA GLU A 83 15.52 0.16 -1.37
C GLU A 83 15.51 1.23 -2.47
N GLN A 84 14.33 1.72 -2.80
CA GLN A 84 14.17 2.79 -3.78
C GLN A 84 13.14 3.81 -3.28
N GLU A 85 13.48 5.09 -3.40
CA GLU A 85 12.53 6.17 -3.13
C GLU A 85 11.49 6.26 -4.25
N ILE A 86 10.25 6.53 -3.87
CA ILE A 86 9.12 6.72 -4.76
C ILE A 86 8.38 8.01 -4.41
N THR A 87 7.78 8.64 -5.40
CA THR A 87 7.04 9.90 -5.25
C THR A 87 5.80 9.90 -6.14
N VAL A 88 4.99 10.94 -6.01
CA VAL A 88 3.74 11.10 -6.80
C VAL A 88 3.99 10.88 -8.28
N GLY A 89 3.15 10.05 -8.88
CA GLY A 89 3.26 9.69 -10.29
C GLY A 89 4.06 8.43 -10.56
N ASP A 90 4.74 7.87 -9.56
CA ASP A 90 5.45 6.60 -9.73
C ASP A 90 4.49 5.43 -9.64
N LEU A 91 4.72 4.44 -10.49
CA LEU A 91 4.05 3.15 -10.45
C LEU A 91 5.08 2.09 -10.07
N VAL A 92 4.75 1.30 -9.05
CA VAL A 92 5.57 0.16 -8.63
C VAL A 92 4.85 -1.12 -9.03
N HIS A 93 5.55 -2.00 -9.73
CA HIS A 93 5.05 -3.33 -10.08
C HIS A 93 5.76 -4.36 -9.22
N VAL A 94 5.01 -4.98 -8.33
CA VAL A 94 5.50 -6.05 -7.47
C VAL A 94 5.02 -7.37 -8.05
N LEU A 95 5.95 -8.31 -8.23
CA LEU A 95 5.63 -9.61 -8.80
C LEU A 95 5.00 -10.53 -7.74
N GLN A 96 4.17 -11.45 -8.20
CA GLN A 96 3.62 -12.50 -7.36
C GLN A 96 4.72 -13.20 -6.57
N GLY A 97 4.55 -13.30 -5.26
CA GLY A 97 5.50 -14.00 -4.38
C GLY A 97 6.76 -13.22 -4.02
N GLU A 98 6.95 -12.02 -4.56
CA GLU A 98 8.10 -11.19 -4.24
C GLU A 98 8.02 -10.66 -2.81
N ASN A 99 9.04 -10.95 -2.00
CA ASN A 99 9.10 -10.44 -0.63
C ASN A 99 9.54 -8.98 -0.66
N HIS A 100 8.69 -8.11 -0.12
CA HIS A 100 8.90 -6.67 -0.21
C HIS A 100 8.24 -5.95 0.96
N TRP A 101 8.58 -4.67 1.10
CA TRP A 101 7.82 -3.74 1.93
C TRP A 101 7.74 -2.38 1.25
N HIS A 102 6.76 -1.59 1.63
CA HIS A 102 6.64 -0.21 1.21
C HIS A 102 6.12 0.64 2.36
N GLY A 103 6.36 1.94 2.29
CA GLY A 103 5.96 2.84 3.35
C GLY A 103 6.36 4.28 3.07
N ALA A 104 5.99 5.15 4.01
CA ALA A 104 6.34 6.56 3.96
C ALA A 104 7.80 6.76 4.40
N ARG A 105 8.43 7.81 3.85
CA ARG A 105 9.72 8.24 4.36
C ARG A 105 9.59 8.79 5.78
N ALA A 106 10.72 8.81 6.52
CA ALA A 106 10.72 9.28 7.90
C ALA A 106 10.23 10.73 8.06
N ASN A 107 10.39 11.55 7.03
CA ASN A 107 10.04 12.96 7.04
C ASN A 107 8.84 13.32 6.15
N SER A 108 8.10 12.32 5.68
CA SER A 108 6.96 12.53 4.79
C SER A 108 5.84 11.53 5.08
N TYR A 109 4.63 11.91 4.76
CA TYR A 109 3.53 10.97 4.62
C TYR A 109 3.53 10.41 3.19
N MET A 110 2.76 9.34 2.96
CA MET A 110 2.55 8.80 1.62
C MET A 110 1.16 8.19 1.51
N SER A 111 0.56 8.36 0.34
CA SER A 111 -0.63 7.60 -0.05
C SER A 111 -0.39 6.95 -1.39
N HIS A 112 -0.87 5.73 -1.55
CA HIS A 112 -0.85 5.05 -2.84
C HIS A 112 -2.14 4.26 -3.08
N ILE A 113 -2.52 4.16 -4.35
CA ILE A 113 -3.51 3.18 -4.78
C ILE A 113 -2.81 1.83 -4.89
N THR A 114 -3.45 0.79 -4.39
CA THR A 114 -3.01 -0.59 -4.60
C THR A 114 -4.04 -1.32 -5.45
N ILE A 115 -3.55 -2.14 -6.38
CA ILE A 115 -4.38 -2.99 -7.23
C ILE A 115 -3.80 -4.39 -7.19
N THR A 116 -4.63 -5.36 -6.83
CA THR A 116 -4.29 -6.78 -6.81
C THR A 116 -5.43 -7.57 -7.47
N ALA A 117 -5.19 -8.85 -7.75
CA ALA A 117 -6.24 -9.71 -8.27
C ALA A 117 -7.26 -10.03 -7.17
N ALA A 118 -8.53 -10.08 -7.55
CA ALA A 118 -9.58 -10.61 -6.69
C ALA A 118 -9.40 -12.13 -6.54
N GLU A 119 -9.66 -12.61 -5.34
CA GLU A 119 -9.62 -14.04 -5.04
C GLU A 119 -11.01 -14.67 -5.13
#